data_e62959fd85d79bf2248b887e69850f23
#
_entry.id   e62959fd85d79bf2248b887e69850f23
#
_cell.length_a   1.000
_cell.length_b   1.000
_cell.length_c   1.000
_cell.angle_alpha   90.00
_cell.angle_beta   90.00
_cell.angle_gamma   90.00
#
_symmetry.space_group_name_H-M   'P 1'
#
loop_
_entity.id
_entity.type
_entity.pdbx_description
1 polymer ?
#
loop_
_entity_poly.entity_id
_entity_poly.type
_entity_poly.pdbx_seq_one_letter_code
_entity_poly.pdbx_strand_id
1 'polypeptide(L)'
;MSIFAIPILLAEEFHDIAPPVDYSLIPPWLIFLGVFVSLTVIGLVVWFVARALRRPAPIQSPRDRALAILEQMRPEIEKLDPYRFSIRVSDILRRYVTEQFNLPVTRQTSVEFLAGLRRSSPFSEDEKSLLEDFLNRCDLIKFARYEATSSDSQLLLEEAFR
;
A
#
# COMPACT_ATOMS: atom_id res chain seq x y z
N MET A 1 -26.10 -44.74 104.25
CA MET A 1 -27.11 -44.53 103.28
C MET A 1 -26.46 -43.88 102.05
N SER A 2 -26.31 -44.72 101.07
CA SER A 2 -25.59 -44.44 99.82
C SER A 2 -26.26 -43.42 98.98
N ILE A 3 -25.53 -42.52 98.45
CA ILE A 3 -25.95 -41.69 97.29
C ILE A 3 -24.96 -41.91 96.16
N PHE A 4 -25.49 -42.52 95.15
CA PHE A 4 -24.82 -42.80 93.85
C PHE A 4 -24.33 -41.55 93.21
N ALA A 5 -23.08 -41.48 92.93
CA ALA A 5 -22.51 -40.55 91.99
C ALA A 5 -22.45 -41.21 90.62
N ILE A 6 -23.20 -40.70 89.70
CA ILE A 6 -23.11 -41.08 88.28
C ILE A 6 -22.03 -40.24 87.64
N PRO A 7 -20.99 -40.84 87.07
CA PRO A 7 -20.03 -40.07 86.32
C PRO A 7 -20.65 -39.78 84.88
N ILE A 8 -20.86 -38.57 84.64
CA ILE A 8 -21.13 -38.11 83.26
C ILE A 8 -19.79 -38.07 82.50
N LEU A 9 -19.48 -39.15 81.86
CA LEU A 9 -18.37 -39.29 80.92
C LEU A 9 -19.02 -39.44 79.56
N LEU A 10 -19.16 -38.38 78.78
CA LEU A 10 -19.21 -38.38 77.35
C LEU A 10 -19.08 -36.91 76.89
N ALA A 11 -17.87 -36.40 77.02
CA ALA A 11 -17.51 -35.32 76.08
C ALA A 11 -17.20 -36.00 74.80
N GLU A 12 -18.19 -36.00 73.88
CA GLU A 12 -17.90 -36.28 72.47
C GLU A 12 -16.95 -35.22 71.97
N GLU A 13 -15.77 -35.64 71.70
CA GLU A 13 -14.75 -34.88 70.98
C GLU A 13 -15.32 -34.63 69.59
N PHE A 14 -15.95 -33.46 69.42
CA PHE A 14 -16.28 -33.00 68.06
C PHE A 14 -14.99 -32.86 67.29
N HIS A 15 -14.74 -33.80 66.42
CA HIS A 15 -13.70 -33.67 65.42
C HIS A 15 -14.03 -32.46 64.57
N ASP A 16 -13.18 -31.47 64.68
CA ASP A 16 -13.24 -30.27 63.88
C ASP A 16 -13.16 -30.70 62.40
N ILE A 17 -14.19 -30.40 61.66
CA ILE A 17 -14.23 -30.69 60.21
C ILE A 17 -13.11 -29.89 59.58
N ALA A 18 -12.13 -30.58 59.03
CA ALA A 18 -11.01 -29.93 58.31
C ALA A 18 -11.56 -28.91 57.31
N PRO A 19 -11.04 -27.68 57.30
CA PRO A 19 -11.49 -26.66 56.36
C PRO A 19 -11.44 -27.18 54.94
N PRO A 20 -12.37 -26.77 54.07
CA PRO A 20 -12.40 -27.21 52.68
C PRO A 20 -11.06 -26.88 52.02
N VAL A 21 -10.38 -27.90 51.54
CA VAL A 21 -9.12 -27.72 50.78
C VAL A 21 -9.52 -27.23 49.41
N ASP A 22 -9.13 -26.01 49.09
CA ASP A 22 -9.32 -25.44 47.75
C ASP A 22 -8.49 -26.23 46.73
N TYR A 23 -9.09 -27.22 46.14
CA TYR A 23 -8.49 -27.93 45.01
C TYR A 23 -8.58 -27.05 43.77
N SER A 24 -7.53 -26.31 43.50
CA SER A 24 -7.34 -25.72 42.18
C SER A 24 -7.14 -26.86 41.17
N LEU A 25 -8.20 -27.17 40.39
CA LEU A 25 -8.17 -28.22 39.37
C LEU A 25 -7.16 -27.92 38.27
N ILE A 26 -6.72 -26.69 38.15
CA ILE A 26 -5.74 -26.24 37.16
C ILE A 26 -4.52 -25.68 37.89
N PRO A 27 -3.37 -26.34 37.86
CA PRO A 27 -2.15 -25.82 38.47
C PRO A 27 -1.77 -24.47 37.79
N PRO A 28 -1.31 -23.47 38.58
CA PRO A 28 -1.08 -22.10 38.10
C PRO A 28 -0.09 -22.04 36.92
N TRP A 29 0.83 -22.96 36.79
CA TRP A 29 1.78 -23.03 35.70
C TRP A 29 1.09 -23.32 34.32
N LEU A 30 -0.03 -24.08 34.31
CA LEU A 30 -0.81 -24.31 33.10
C LEU A 30 -1.50 -23.04 32.61
N ILE A 31 -1.94 -22.17 33.52
CA ILE A 31 -2.51 -20.88 33.17
C ILE A 31 -1.44 -20.00 32.52
N PHE A 32 -0.24 -19.93 33.10
CA PHE A 32 0.88 -19.20 32.52
C PHE A 32 1.29 -19.75 31.17
N LEU A 33 1.32 -21.07 30.99
CA LEU A 33 1.60 -21.70 29.71
C LEU A 33 0.52 -21.33 28.65
N GLY A 34 -0.76 -21.41 29.04
CA GLY A 34 -1.86 -21.04 28.13
C GLY A 34 -1.80 -19.58 27.68
N VAL A 35 -1.52 -18.66 28.60
CA VAL A 35 -1.34 -17.24 28.28
C VAL A 35 -0.14 -17.04 27.36
N PHE A 36 0.97 -17.69 27.64
CA PHE A 36 2.18 -17.57 26.80
C PHE A 36 1.95 -18.07 25.38
N VAL A 37 1.32 -19.25 25.22
CA VAL A 37 0.97 -19.79 23.91
C VAL A 37 0.00 -18.87 23.16
N SER A 38 -1.02 -18.34 23.84
CA SER A 38 -1.98 -17.41 23.26
C SER A 38 -1.30 -16.14 22.74
N LEU A 39 -0.43 -15.52 23.52
CA LEU A 39 0.33 -14.32 23.14
C LEU A 39 1.25 -14.61 21.95
N THR A 40 1.89 -15.78 21.92
CA THR A 40 2.77 -16.19 20.82
C THR A 40 1.97 -16.35 19.52
N VAL A 41 0.80 -16.99 19.58
CA VAL A 41 -0.08 -17.17 18.41
C VAL A 41 -0.58 -15.82 17.91
N ILE A 42 -1.03 -14.94 18.80
CA ILE A 42 -1.47 -13.58 18.44
C ILE A 42 -0.31 -12.81 17.80
N GLY A 43 0.89 -12.85 18.38
CA GLY A 43 2.07 -12.22 17.81
C GLY A 43 2.42 -12.72 16.41
N LEU A 44 2.35 -14.03 16.18
CA LEU A 44 2.55 -14.65 14.87
C LEU A 44 1.49 -14.22 13.86
N VAL A 45 0.22 -14.19 14.26
CA VAL A 45 -0.87 -13.75 13.38
C VAL A 45 -0.68 -12.28 13.00
N VAL A 46 -0.41 -11.41 13.97
CA VAL A 46 -0.16 -9.97 13.72
C VAL A 46 1.06 -9.79 12.81
N TRP A 47 2.15 -10.53 13.07
CA TRP A 47 3.35 -10.48 12.23
C TRP A 47 3.06 -10.94 10.79
N PHE A 48 2.31 -12.03 10.63
CA PHE A 48 1.96 -12.57 9.32
C PHE A 48 1.04 -11.62 8.54
N VAL A 49 0.04 -11.04 9.21
CA VAL A 49 -0.85 -10.03 8.63
C VAL A 49 -0.06 -8.76 8.25
N ALA A 50 0.79 -8.26 9.16
CA ALA A 50 1.63 -7.12 8.87
C ALA A 50 2.60 -7.38 7.70
N ARG A 51 3.16 -8.59 7.61
CA ARG A 51 4.00 -9.00 6.49
C ARG A 51 3.22 -9.13 5.17
N ALA A 52 1.99 -9.63 5.22
CA ALA A 52 1.12 -9.73 4.05
C ALA A 52 0.70 -8.34 3.54
N LEU A 53 0.40 -7.41 4.45
CA LEU A 53 0.10 -6.02 4.10
C LEU A 53 1.34 -5.24 3.63
N ARG A 54 2.55 -5.63 4.08
CA ARG A 54 3.83 -5.05 3.64
C ARG A 54 4.40 -5.72 2.39
N ARG A 55 3.65 -6.61 1.72
CA ARG A 55 4.11 -7.11 0.41
C ARG A 55 4.32 -5.89 -0.46
N PRO A 56 5.56 -5.65 -0.94
CA PRO A 56 5.78 -4.60 -1.91
C PRO A 56 4.80 -4.87 -3.05
N ALA A 57 4.10 -3.82 -3.50
CA ALA A 57 3.29 -3.92 -4.70
C ALA A 57 4.13 -4.62 -5.78
N PRO A 58 3.58 -5.56 -6.54
CA PRO A 58 4.33 -6.23 -7.61
C PRO A 58 5.06 -5.13 -8.37
N ILE A 59 6.35 -5.35 -8.67
CA ILE A 59 7.18 -4.39 -9.40
C ILE A 59 6.45 -4.17 -10.72
N GLN A 60 5.59 -3.14 -10.73
CA GLN A 60 4.87 -2.76 -11.93
C GLN A 60 5.94 -2.29 -12.93
N SER A 61 5.88 -2.82 -14.14
CA SER A 61 6.75 -2.32 -15.19
C SER A 61 6.54 -0.80 -15.32
N PRO A 62 7.56 -0.02 -15.74
CA PRO A 62 7.38 1.41 -16.00
C PRO A 62 6.17 1.69 -16.88
N ARG A 63 5.92 0.80 -17.85
CA ARG A 63 4.75 0.85 -18.73
C ARG A 63 3.43 0.70 -17.96
N ASP A 64 3.30 -0.34 -17.13
CA ASP A 64 2.05 -0.59 -16.38
C ASP A 64 1.74 0.56 -15.42
N ARG A 65 2.79 1.13 -14.83
CA ARG A 65 2.66 2.30 -13.95
C ARG A 65 2.19 3.52 -14.72
N ALA A 66 2.77 3.80 -15.88
CA ALA A 66 2.38 4.92 -16.72
C ALA A 66 0.93 4.78 -17.21
N LEU A 67 0.55 3.59 -17.69
CA LEU A 67 -0.83 3.31 -18.13
C LEU A 67 -1.84 3.47 -17.00
N ALA A 68 -1.53 2.98 -15.80
CA ALA A 68 -2.40 3.14 -14.62
C ALA A 68 -2.60 4.61 -14.24
N ILE A 69 -1.55 5.43 -14.33
CA ILE A 69 -1.64 6.87 -14.04
C ILE A 69 -2.42 7.59 -15.13
N LEU A 70 -2.20 7.28 -16.41
CA LEU A 70 -2.95 7.84 -17.53
C LEU A 70 -4.45 7.51 -17.40
N GLU A 71 -4.80 6.30 -17.01
CA GLU A 71 -6.20 5.92 -16.81
C GLU A 71 -6.85 6.72 -15.68
N GLN A 72 -6.10 7.02 -14.62
CA GLN A 72 -6.56 7.89 -13.52
C GLN A 72 -6.76 9.35 -13.98
N MET A 73 -6.12 9.79 -15.05
CA MET A 73 -6.31 11.12 -15.63
C MET A 73 -7.61 11.27 -16.41
N ARG A 74 -8.25 10.16 -16.85
CA ARG A 74 -9.49 10.19 -17.64
C ARG A 74 -10.63 11.00 -17.00
N PRO A 75 -10.98 10.81 -15.70
CA PRO A 75 -12.01 11.60 -15.04
C PRO A 75 -11.59 13.06 -14.75
N GLU A 76 -10.31 13.39 -14.95
CA GLU A 76 -9.79 14.74 -14.70
C GLU A 76 -9.88 15.64 -15.95
N ILE A 77 -10.21 15.11 -17.15
CA ILE A 77 -10.31 15.84 -18.42
C ILE A 77 -11.26 17.04 -18.30
N GLU A 78 -12.43 16.83 -17.68
CA GLU A 78 -13.43 17.88 -17.51
C GLU A 78 -13.17 18.82 -16.34
N LYS A 79 -12.34 18.39 -15.38
CA LYS A 79 -12.08 19.11 -14.12
C LYS A 79 -10.86 20.00 -14.19
N LEU A 80 -9.88 19.60 -14.99
CA LEU A 80 -8.63 20.31 -15.14
C LEU A 80 -8.66 21.23 -16.35
N ASP A 81 -8.05 22.40 -16.16
CA ASP A 81 -7.71 23.28 -17.27
C ASP A 81 -6.78 22.54 -18.27
N PRO A 82 -7.02 22.64 -19.59
CA PRO A 82 -6.23 21.97 -20.63
C PRO A 82 -4.71 22.22 -20.52
N TYR A 83 -4.32 23.41 -20.10
CA TYR A 83 -2.91 23.74 -19.84
C TYR A 83 -2.31 22.85 -18.74
N ARG A 84 -2.99 22.72 -17.61
CA ARG A 84 -2.53 21.86 -16.50
C ARG A 84 -2.59 20.39 -16.86
N PHE A 85 -3.59 19.99 -17.63
CA PHE A 85 -3.73 18.64 -18.12
C PHE A 85 -2.56 18.26 -19.04
N SER A 86 -2.21 19.10 -20.01
CA SER A 86 -1.10 18.86 -20.93
C SER A 86 0.24 18.73 -20.22
N ILE A 87 0.48 19.52 -19.16
CA ILE A 87 1.69 19.41 -18.34
C ILE A 87 1.74 18.03 -17.69
N ARG A 88 0.66 17.59 -17.01
CA ARG A 88 0.63 16.31 -16.30
C ARG A 88 0.85 15.12 -17.25
N VAL A 89 0.14 15.10 -18.37
CA VAL A 89 0.27 13.99 -19.33
C VAL A 89 1.67 13.94 -19.93
N SER A 90 2.25 15.10 -20.30
CA SER A 90 3.61 15.15 -20.80
C SER A 90 4.66 14.68 -19.77
N ASP A 91 4.46 15.00 -18.50
CA ASP A 91 5.36 14.57 -17.43
C ASP A 91 5.29 13.05 -17.20
N ILE A 92 4.08 12.46 -17.30
CA ILE A 92 3.90 11.00 -17.19
C ILE A 92 4.66 10.28 -18.30
N LEU A 93 4.51 10.73 -19.55
CA LEU A 93 5.21 10.11 -20.68
C LEU A 93 6.73 10.28 -20.58
N ARG A 94 7.21 11.47 -20.27
CA ARG A 94 8.66 11.70 -20.07
C ARG A 94 9.22 10.80 -18.97
N ARG A 95 8.50 10.66 -17.88
CA ARG A 95 8.89 9.79 -16.79
C ARG A 95 8.93 8.34 -17.23
N TYR A 96 7.91 7.87 -17.93
CA TYR A 96 7.87 6.52 -18.49
C TYR A 96 9.09 6.25 -19.37
N VAL A 97 9.36 7.13 -20.34
CA VAL A 97 10.47 6.99 -21.26
C VAL A 97 11.82 7.00 -20.50
N THR A 98 11.97 7.90 -19.54
CA THR A 98 13.17 7.99 -18.70
C THR A 98 13.40 6.70 -17.89
N GLU A 99 12.35 6.18 -17.25
CA GLU A 99 12.44 4.95 -16.45
C GLU A 99 12.63 3.71 -17.33
N GLN A 100 11.94 3.61 -18.46
CA GLN A 100 11.98 2.47 -19.37
C GLN A 100 13.34 2.31 -20.04
N PHE A 101 13.98 3.42 -20.43
CA PHE A 101 15.22 3.42 -21.19
C PHE A 101 16.43 3.86 -20.35
N ASN A 102 16.24 3.98 -19.02
CA ASN A 102 17.29 4.36 -18.07
C ASN A 102 18.05 5.63 -18.49
N LEU A 103 17.32 6.62 -18.98
CA LEU A 103 17.89 7.90 -19.39
C LEU A 103 18.20 8.77 -18.16
N PRO A 104 19.21 9.67 -18.25
CA PRO A 104 19.51 10.58 -17.15
C PRO A 104 18.32 11.52 -16.90
N VAL A 105 17.87 11.58 -15.63
CA VAL A 105 16.80 12.48 -15.21
C VAL A 105 17.35 13.90 -15.16
N THR A 106 17.14 14.66 -16.22
CA THR A 106 17.51 16.08 -16.27
C THR A 106 16.27 16.91 -16.56
N ARG A 107 16.23 18.15 -16.03
CA ARG A 107 15.22 19.15 -16.41
C ARG A 107 15.54 19.65 -17.82
N GLN A 108 14.99 18.95 -18.81
CA GLN A 108 15.22 19.23 -20.22
C GLN A 108 13.98 19.81 -20.87
N THR A 109 14.16 20.69 -21.82
CA THR A 109 13.12 21.10 -22.76
C THR A 109 12.70 19.91 -23.62
N SER A 110 11.53 19.98 -24.28
CA SER A 110 11.08 18.92 -25.21
C SER A 110 12.12 18.65 -26.30
N VAL A 111 12.74 19.69 -26.83
CA VAL A 111 13.78 19.58 -27.87
C VAL A 111 15.03 18.85 -27.37
N GLU A 112 15.51 19.19 -26.20
CA GLU A 112 16.69 18.52 -25.58
C GLU A 112 16.39 17.07 -25.24
N PHE A 113 15.20 16.79 -24.74
CA PHE A 113 14.75 15.44 -24.45
C PHE A 113 14.70 14.57 -25.70
N LEU A 114 14.10 15.07 -26.78
CA LEU A 114 14.05 14.39 -28.09
C LEU A 114 15.45 14.22 -28.69
N ALA A 115 16.32 15.21 -28.56
CA ALA A 115 17.71 15.11 -29.02
C ALA A 115 18.49 14.03 -28.25
N GLY A 116 18.23 13.89 -26.95
CA GLY A 116 18.79 12.80 -26.12
C GLY A 116 18.30 11.43 -26.57
N LEU A 117 17.01 11.30 -26.86
CA LEU A 117 16.41 10.07 -27.37
C LEU A 117 16.99 9.64 -28.72
N ARG A 118 17.23 10.57 -29.62
CA ARG A 118 17.82 10.28 -30.95
C ARG A 118 19.21 9.67 -30.85
N ARG A 119 19.96 9.96 -29.79
CA ARG A 119 21.35 9.49 -29.59
C ARG A 119 21.48 8.12 -28.95
N SER A 120 20.55 7.75 -28.07
CA SER A 120 20.77 6.63 -27.14
C SER A 120 19.61 5.63 -27.04
N SER A 121 18.59 5.73 -27.89
CA SER A 121 17.36 4.97 -27.68
C SER A 121 17.14 3.88 -28.73
N PRO A 122 16.63 2.69 -28.30
CA PRO A 122 16.20 1.63 -29.19
C PRO A 122 14.85 1.91 -29.88
N PHE A 123 14.33 3.13 -29.76
CA PHE A 123 13.08 3.55 -30.44
C PHE A 123 13.24 3.50 -31.96
N SER A 124 12.24 2.95 -32.63
CA SER A 124 12.09 3.09 -34.07
C SER A 124 11.87 4.58 -34.47
N GLU A 125 12.15 4.92 -35.71
CA GLU A 125 11.92 6.29 -36.19
C GLU A 125 10.43 6.68 -36.09
N ASP A 126 9.54 5.73 -36.31
CA ASP A 126 8.09 5.96 -36.19
C ASP A 126 7.68 6.29 -34.73
N GLU A 127 8.22 5.56 -33.75
CA GLU A 127 7.95 5.84 -32.33
C GLU A 127 8.52 7.19 -31.90
N LYS A 128 9.70 7.57 -32.42
CA LYS A 128 10.28 8.89 -32.17
C LYS A 128 9.42 10.01 -32.75
N SER A 129 8.92 9.84 -33.99
CA SER A 129 8.04 10.80 -34.63
C SER A 129 6.74 10.96 -33.84
N LEU A 130 6.15 9.85 -33.41
CA LEU A 130 4.91 9.87 -32.62
C LEU A 130 5.10 10.64 -31.30
N LEU A 131 6.19 10.38 -30.61
CA LEU A 131 6.51 11.07 -29.34
C LEU A 131 6.84 12.55 -29.56
N GLU A 132 7.51 12.90 -30.66
CA GLU A 132 7.79 14.28 -31.06
C GLU A 132 6.49 15.05 -31.34
N ASP A 133 5.57 14.50 -32.12
CA ASP A 133 4.27 15.11 -32.44
C ASP A 133 3.44 15.32 -31.16
N PHE A 134 3.45 14.33 -30.26
CA PHE A 134 2.77 14.43 -28.96
C PHE A 134 3.34 15.56 -28.10
N LEU A 135 4.66 15.62 -27.92
CA LEU A 135 5.29 16.67 -27.12
C LEU A 135 5.11 18.06 -27.72
N ASN A 136 5.20 18.19 -29.06
CA ASN A 136 4.94 19.44 -29.75
C ASN A 136 3.50 19.92 -29.53
N ARG A 137 2.51 19.03 -29.53
CA ARG A 137 1.12 19.37 -29.23
C ARG A 137 0.96 19.82 -27.77
N CYS A 138 1.61 19.15 -26.82
CA CYS A 138 1.64 19.60 -25.43
C CYS A 138 2.25 21.01 -25.31
N ASP A 139 3.33 21.28 -26.03
CA ASP A 139 4.02 22.57 -25.98
C ASP A 139 3.19 23.68 -26.68
N LEU A 140 2.43 23.37 -27.73
CA LEU A 140 1.46 24.30 -28.32
C LEU A 140 0.41 24.76 -27.29
N ILE A 141 -0.16 23.82 -26.53
CA ILE A 141 -1.13 24.17 -25.48
C ILE A 141 -0.47 25.00 -24.36
N LYS A 142 0.80 24.73 -24.03
CA LYS A 142 1.51 25.44 -22.95
C LYS A 142 1.94 26.87 -23.35
N PHE A 143 2.40 27.07 -24.58
CA PHE A 143 3.17 28.28 -24.93
C PHE A 143 2.56 29.14 -26.03
N ALA A 144 1.74 28.56 -26.90
CA ALA A 144 1.23 29.28 -28.07
C ALA A 144 -0.06 30.09 -27.85
N ARG A 145 -0.49 30.29 -26.59
CA ARG A 145 -1.78 30.92 -26.25
C ARG A 145 -2.96 30.29 -26.97
N TYR A 146 -2.84 29.00 -27.26
CA TYR A 146 -3.89 28.23 -27.92
C TYR A 146 -5.06 28.07 -26.96
N GLU A 147 -6.26 28.45 -27.38
CA GLU A 147 -7.48 28.22 -26.58
C GLU A 147 -7.87 26.75 -26.66
N ALA A 148 -7.13 25.94 -25.89
CA ALA A 148 -7.38 24.51 -25.83
C ALA A 148 -8.67 24.22 -25.06
N THR A 149 -9.36 23.20 -25.53
CA THR A 149 -10.63 22.74 -24.98
C THR A 149 -10.46 21.38 -24.29
N SER A 150 -11.51 20.92 -23.60
CA SER A 150 -11.54 19.55 -23.03
C SER A 150 -11.40 18.48 -24.12
N SER A 151 -11.84 18.74 -25.34
CA SER A 151 -11.64 17.85 -26.51
C SER A 151 -10.16 17.67 -26.84
N ASP A 152 -9.37 18.73 -26.74
CA ASP A 152 -7.92 18.65 -26.95
C ASP A 152 -7.25 17.82 -25.86
N SER A 153 -7.71 17.95 -24.61
CA SER A 153 -7.25 17.11 -23.50
C SER A 153 -7.58 15.63 -23.72
N GLN A 154 -8.75 15.33 -24.25
CA GLN A 154 -9.15 13.97 -24.60
C GLN A 154 -8.27 13.39 -25.70
N LEU A 155 -8.02 14.15 -26.76
CA LEU A 155 -7.12 13.73 -27.86
C LEU A 155 -5.69 13.47 -27.34
N LEU A 156 -5.16 14.36 -26.47
CA LEU A 156 -3.85 14.15 -25.86
C LEU A 156 -3.80 12.86 -25.06
N LEU A 157 -4.85 12.56 -24.29
CA LEU A 157 -4.88 11.33 -23.50
C LEU A 157 -4.91 10.09 -24.40
N GLU A 158 -5.71 10.10 -25.47
CA GLU A 158 -5.77 8.99 -26.43
C GLU A 158 -4.45 8.77 -27.16
N GLU A 159 -3.75 9.86 -27.53
CA GLU A 159 -2.42 9.78 -28.11
C GLU A 159 -1.39 9.22 -27.14
N ALA A 160 -1.47 9.57 -25.85
CA ALA A 160 -0.56 9.07 -24.83
C ALA A 160 -0.68 7.55 -24.60
N PHE A 161 -1.78 6.92 -24.97
CA PHE A 161 -1.99 5.48 -24.91
C PHE A 161 -1.43 4.69 -26.10
N ARG A 162 -1.06 5.36 -27.18
CA ARG A 162 -0.47 4.74 -28.39
C ARG A 162 1.00 4.45 -28.22
#